data_9d4470fa87ac93aa9144b68ce39198f9
#
_entry.id   9d4470fa87ac93aa9144b68ce39198f9
#
_cell.length_a   1.000
_cell.length_b   1.000
_cell.length_c   1.000
_cell.angle_alpha   90.00
_cell.angle_beta   90.00
_cell.angle_gamma   90.00
#
_symmetry.space_group_name_H-M   'P 1'
#
loop_
_entity.id
_entity.type
_entity.pdbx_description
1 polymer ?
#
loop_
_entity_poly.entity_id
_entity_poly.type
_entity_poly.pdbx_seq_one_letter_code
_entity_poly.pdbx_strand_id
1 'polypeptide(L)'
;MIGNLSLSKNVQFYELNKALTKKSIEDTFKEISKERVGNYLLNEPKISYTTTSGNQVVYSIVAYKIEAEPSFLSGTSVKEQKYAYLLLIECDDALAILKKYVDSPEKYFSSFIDEFDYQKFCHFHGDKSPEYERVTMKNMSISNAVIRSRSLEAKSLNGIVSSNSSSRSIPSNFRMKVGADSYTLTPSTSRVSHRDKKSAFDELIDWVIEIKNEIKVTTNQSEFLSNFASPICLKDIIGFGHKVVAILIDLNEIETKFLDGQVTLSKSDGSQLNSGEINRFFNQLKSPILVDGDILKVKGTALSGKVSYSKNLITIRNQVLDNILVTENGTSSYTIGKYVNKEKPFSAVFDSPNYSYYSKSCFEDKHLLNNVHSILNIFDDSYNFNGVSSEKEKPHAKKLTRFPVNSLFRKVEDQYCAPHNIIICDDMNDEWADHIAIDSNSNIPSISFIHSKFTNKDTYGASAFHDVVAQALKNIGRTQAEKQLFKNKYDNEWCKNYESTNISRVTGAQNWQDLEVALDVVNKNPNSIKKIVLATPFLSKAKLTVELNKLALGQKCKPHYVQLIWLINTFISSCKDFGVQAHILCKP
;
A
#
# COMPACT_ATOMS: atom_id res chain seq x y z
N MET A 1 -0.21 28.37 -37.85
CA MET A 1 -1.16 27.41 -37.22
C MET A 1 -1.01 27.41 -35.71
N ILE A 2 0.20 27.63 -35.18
CA ILE A 2 0.45 27.64 -33.72
C ILE A 2 -0.35 28.70 -32.96
N GLY A 3 -0.53 29.90 -33.54
CA GLY A 3 -1.35 30.96 -32.90
C GLY A 3 -2.84 30.64 -32.74
N ASN A 4 -3.31 29.56 -33.38
CA ASN A 4 -4.70 29.09 -33.23
C ASN A 4 -4.82 27.93 -32.24
N LEU A 5 -3.72 27.54 -31.58
CA LEU A 5 -3.78 26.51 -30.54
C LEU A 5 -4.51 27.03 -29.28
N SER A 6 -5.44 26.22 -28.83
CA SER A 6 -6.14 26.44 -27.58
C SER A 6 -6.10 25.16 -26.76
N LEU A 7 -5.25 25.13 -25.72
CA LEU A 7 -4.91 23.95 -24.95
C LEU A 7 -5.30 24.08 -23.48
N SER A 8 -5.65 22.98 -22.87
CA SER A 8 -5.89 22.93 -21.42
C SER A 8 -4.57 22.99 -20.67
N LYS A 9 -4.54 23.71 -19.56
CA LYS A 9 -3.41 23.77 -18.62
C LYS A 9 -3.30 22.44 -17.84
N ASN A 10 -2.75 21.43 -18.49
CA ASN A 10 -2.53 20.08 -17.90
C ASN A 10 -1.19 19.55 -18.42
N VAL A 11 -0.16 19.65 -17.58
CA VAL A 11 1.24 19.50 -17.95
C VAL A 11 1.93 18.50 -17.04
N GLN A 12 2.81 17.72 -17.62
CA GLN A 12 3.72 16.82 -16.93
C GLN A 12 5.12 17.42 -17.01
N PHE A 13 5.79 17.59 -15.86
CA PHE A 13 7.09 18.23 -15.76
C PHE A 13 8.20 17.21 -15.51
N TYR A 14 9.38 17.47 -16.08
CA TYR A 14 10.61 16.68 -15.87
C TYR A 14 11.80 17.60 -15.69
N GLU A 15 12.78 17.18 -14.90
CA GLU A 15 14.09 17.82 -14.84
C GLU A 15 14.85 17.49 -16.12
N LEU A 16 15.41 18.52 -16.79
CA LEU A 16 16.14 18.37 -18.04
C LEU A 16 17.64 18.33 -17.75
N ASN A 17 18.27 17.17 -17.87
CA ASN A 17 19.69 16.98 -17.63
C ASN A 17 20.56 17.54 -18.75
N LYS A 18 20.03 17.52 -19.96
CA LYS A 18 20.64 18.07 -21.19
C LYS A 18 19.56 18.39 -22.21
N ALA A 19 19.79 19.44 -22.99
CA ALA A 19 18.86 19.85 -24.04
C ALA A 19 18.54 18.69 -25.00
N LEU A 20 17.26 18.57 -25.39
CA LEU A 20 16.83 17.58 -26.37
C LEU A 20 17.53 17.85 -27.71
N THR A 21 17.96 16.81 -28.40
CA THR A 21 18.49 16.97 -29.75
C THR A 21 17.35 16.99 -30.77
N LYS A 22 17.51 17.77 -31.87
CA LYS A 22 16.52 17.80 -32.96
C LYS A 22 16.24 16.38 -33.49
N LYS A 23 17.28 15.57 -33.61
CA LYS A 23 17.16 14.17 -34.06
C LYS A 23 16.31 13.33 -33.12
N SER A 24 16.54 13.42 -31.80
CA SER A 24 15.74 12.64 -30.81
C SER A 24 14.26 13.02 -30.85
N ILE A 25 13.96 14.31 -31.08
CA ILE A 25 12.58 14.80 -31.21
C ILE A 25 11.94 14.26 -32.50
N GLU A 26 12.63 14.38 -33.64
CA GLU A 26 12.14 13.90 -34.94
C GLU A 26 11.92 12.38 -34.95
N ASP A 27 12.86 11.62 -34.36
CA ASP A 27 12.73 10.16 -34.21
C ASP A 27 11.52 9.79 -33.33
N THR A 28 11.32 10.52 -32.22
CA THR A 28 10.13 10.35 -31.37
C THR A 28 8.85 10.68 -32.11
N PHE A 29 8.81 11.80 -32.84
CA PHE A 29 7.64 12.21 -33.62
C PHE A 29 7.24 11.15 -34.66
N LYS A 30 8.23 10.58 -35.36
CA LYS A 30 8.00 9.49 -36.32
C LYS A 30 7.43 8.25 -35.62
N GLU A 31 8.00 7.89 -34.47
CA GLU A 31 7.61 6.69 -33.76
C GLU A 31 6.17 6.76 -33.24
N ILE A 32 5.79 7.86 -32.54
CA ILE A 32 4.45 8.02 -31.96
C ILE A 32 3.35 8.25 -32.99
N SER A 33 3.72 8.63 -34.23
CA SER A 33 2.79 8.91 -35.33
C SER A 33 2.77 7.85 -36.43
N LYS A 34 3.25 6.64 -36.18
CA LYS A 34 3.27 5.53 -37.15
C LYS A 34 1.90 5.23 -37.74
N GLU A 35 0.86 5.33 -36.91
CA GLU A 35 -0.53 5.05 -37.29
C GLU A 35 -1.29 6.29 -37.81
N ARG A 36 -0.59 7.38 -38.15
CA ARG A 36 -1.23 8.57 -38.65
C ARG A 36 -1.87 8.33 -40.04
N VAL A 37 -2.98 9.00 -40.24
CA VAL A 37 -3.68 9.01 -41.52
C VAL A 37 -3.49 10.38 -42.18
N GLY A 38 -2.90 10.37 -43.38
CA GLY A 38 -2.61 11.59 -44.12
C GLY A 38 -1.37 12.36 -43.64
N ASN A 39 -1.30 13.65 -43.95
CA ASN A 39 -0.19 14.52 -43.59
C ASN A 39 -0.26 14.98 -42.13
N TYR A 40 0.88 15.40 -41.58
CA TYR A 40 0.90 16.10 -40.31
C TYR A 40 0.09 17.40 -40.38
N LEU A 41 -0.65 17.71 -39.37
CA LEU A 41 -1.29 19.02 -39.17
C LEU A 41 -0.25 20.05 -38.69
N LEU A 42 0.64 19.61 -37.77
CA LEU A 42 1.79 20.37 -37.32
C LEU A 42 2.98 19.40 -37.20
N ASN A 43 4.17 19.86 -37.57
CA ASN A 43 5.42 19.14 -37.37
C ASN A 43 6.55 20.16 -37.26
N GLU A 44 6.77 20.68 -36.06
CA GLU A 44 7.70 21.76 -35.80
C GLU A 44 8.68 21.30 -34.69
N PRO A 45 9.79 20.63 -35.05
CA PRO A 45 10.78 20.18 -34.07
C PRO A 45 11.76 21.30 -33.72
N LYS A 46 11.95 21.58 -32.45
CA LYS A 46 12.98 22.43 -31.85
C LYS A 46 12.98 23.88 -32.38
N ILE A 47 11.89 24.58 -32.14
CA ILE A 47 11.68 25.98 -32.52
C ILE A 47 11.92 26.90 -31.30
N SER A 48 12.78 27.91 -31.46
CA SER A 48 12.92 28.98 -30.48
C SER A 48 11.72 29.91 -30.56
N TYR A 49 11.17 30.26 -29.39
CA TYR A 49 9.98 31.09 -29.31
C TYR A 49 10.08 32.09 -28.16
N THR A 50 9.61 33.30 -28.39
CA THR A 50 9.49 34.33 -27.37
C THR A 50 8.04 34.74 -27.27
N THR A 51 7.47 34.64 -26.05
CA THR A 51 6.08 35.06 -25.79
C THR A 51 5.93 36.59 -25.86
N THR A 52 4.69 37.06 -25.92
CA THR A 52 4.39 38.51 -25.87
C THR A 52 4.84 39.15 -24.56
N SER A 53 4.92 38.37 -23.46
CA SER A 53 5.47 38.78 -22.15
C SER A 53 7.00 38.78 -22.07
N GLY A 54 7.70 38.33 -23.14
CA GLY A 54 9.15 38.33 -23.24
C GLY A 54 9.83 37.05 -22.73
N ASN A 55 9.07 36.03 -22.34
CA ASN A 55 9.62 34.74 -21.93
C ASN A 55 10.15 33.94 -23.14
N GLN A 56 11.35 33.38 -23.00
CA GLN A 56 11.99 32.60 -24.06
C GLN A 56 11.95 31.10 -23.73
N VAL A 57 11.57 30.28 -24.70
CA VAL A 57 11.54 28.84 -24.62
C VAL A 57 11.93 28.20 -25.95
N VAL A 58 12.23 26.91 -25.92
CA VAL A 58 12.30 26.07 -27.11
C VAL A 58 11.12 25.11 -27.07
N TYR A 59 10.26 25.16 -28.08
CA TYR A 59 9.18 24.20 -28.18
C TYR A 59 9.37 23.22 -29.34
N SER A 60 8.70 22.07 -29.21
CA SER A 60 8.56 21.11 -30.32
C SER A 60 7.14 20.57 -30.33
N ILE A 61 6.49 20.59 -31.47
CA ILE A 61 5.11 20.11 -31.59
C ILE A 61 4.93 19.20 -32.78
N VAL A 62 4.21 18.10 -32.57
CA VAL A 62 3.64 17.30 -33.64
C VAL A 62 2.15 17.13 -33.41
N ALA A 63 1.34 17.32 -34.47
CA ALA A 63 -0.09 17.03 -34.43
C ALA A 63 -0.49 16.29 -35.70
N TYR A 64 -1.31 15.27 -35.54
CA TYR A 64 -1.70 14.39 -36.63
C TYR A 64 -3.08 13.75 -36.38
N LYS A 65 -3.66 13.24 -37.46
CA LYS A 65 -4.93 12.50 -37.42
C LYS A 65 -4.66 11.02 -37.30
N ILE A 66 -5.44 10.37 -36.46
CA ILE A 66 -5.51 8.90 -36.35
C ILE A 66 -6.95 8.43 -36.60
N GLU A 67 -7.11 7.23 -37.12
CA GLU A 67 -8.39 6.55 -37.24
C GLU A 67 -8.32 5.24 -36.47
N ALA A 68 -9.25 5.03 -35.56
CA ALA A 68 -9.35 3.84 -34.77
C ALA A 68 -10.80 3.36 -34.69
N GLU A 69 -11.00 2.08 -34.51
CA GLU A 69 -12.32 1.58 -34.15
C GLU A 69 -12.78 2.19 -32.83
N PRO A 70 -14.05 2.63 -32.72
CA PRO A 70 -14.60 3.03 -31.42
C PRO A 70 -14.46 1.88 -30.43
N SER A 71 -14.06 2.17 -29.18
CA SER A 71 -13.81 1.16 -28.15
C SER A 71 -15.03 0.26 -27.83
N PHE A 72 -16.24 0.68 -28.19
CA PHE A 72 -17.50 -0.04 -28.01
C PHE A 72 -17.97 -0.78 -29.27
N LEU A 73 -17.22 -0.72 -30.41
CA LEU A 73 -17.55 -1.35 -31.69
C LEU A 73 -16.36 -2.17 -32.23
N SER A 74 -15.98 -3.19 -31.50
CA SER A 74 -14.88 -4.07 -31.88
C SER A 74 -15.24 -4.96 -33.09
N GLY A 75 -14.31 -5.07 -34.05
CA GLY A 75 -14.47 -5.94 -35.23
C GLY A 75 -15.41 -5.40 -36.31
N THR A 76 -15.72 -4.11 -36.31
CA THR A 76 -16.55 -3.45 -37.31
C THR A 76 -15.68 -2.64 -38.29
N SER A 77 -16.26 -2.26 -39.45
CA SER A 77 -15.61 -1.32 -40.40
C SER A 77 -15.74 0.15 -39.96
N VAL A 78 -16.44 0.43 -38.88
CA VAL A 78 -16.67 1.79 -38.40
C VAL A 78 -15.38 2.34 -37.80
N LYS A 79 -14.96 3.53 -38.22
CA LYS A 79 -13.79 4.21 -37.68
C LYS A 79 -14.14 5.61 -37.22
N GLU A 80 -13.68 5.96 -36.03
CA GLU A 80 -13.71 7.33 -35.52
C GLU A 80 -12.39 8.04 -35.86
N GLN A 81 -12.49 9.33 -36.13
CA GLN A 81 -11.32 10.19 -36.36
C GLN A 81 -10.94 10.89 -35.07
N LYS A 82 -9.68 10.73 -34.67
CA LYS A 82 -9.10 11.42 -33.50
C LYS A 82 -7.92 12.28 -33.95
N TYR A 83 -7.68 13.37 -33.23
CA TYR A 83 -6.55 14.25 -33.46
C TYR A 83 -5.60 14.15 -32.27
N ALA A 84 -4.44 13.55 -32.50
CA ALA A 84 -3.38 13.38 -31.52
C ALA A 84 -2.40 14.56 -31.59
N TYR A 85 -1.82 14.93 -30.45
CA TYR A 85 -0.70 15.85 -30.40
C TYR A 85 0.27 15.53 -29.28
N LEU A 86 1.53 15.88 -29.49
CA LEU A 86 2.58 15.97 -28.48
C LEU A 86 3.22 17.36 -28.58
N LEU A 87 3.20 18.11 -27.49
CA LEU A 87 3.89 19.39 -27.32
C LEU A 87 4.92 19.25 -26.23
N LEU A 88 6.16 19.56 -26.54
CA LEU A 88 7.32 19.62 -25.66
C LEU A 88 7.72 21.08 -25.51
N ILE A 89 7.93 21.56 -24.29
CA ILE A 89 8.40 22.91 -23.98
C ILE A 89 9.63 22.78 -23.09
N GLU A 90 10.80 23.12 -23.66
CA GLU A 90 12.07 23.18 -22.94
C GLU A 90 12.19 24.58 -22.31
N CYS A 91 12.21 24.65 -20.97
CA CYS A 91 12.32 25.88 -20.20
C CYS A 91 13.55 25.77 -19.29
N ASP A 92 14.68 26.35 -19.67
CA ASP A 92 15.95 26.23 -18.97
C ASP A 92 16.33 24.76 -18.67
N ASP A 93 16.17 24.35 -17.41
CA ASP A 93 16.49 23.03 -16.88
C ASP A 93 15.26 22.14 -16.65
N ALA A 94 14.13 22.45 -17.30
CA ALA A 94 12.90 21.67 -17.23
C ALA A 94 12.32 21.39 -18.60
N LEU A 95 11.70 20.23 -18.74
CA LEU A 95 10.85 19.84 -19.87
C LEU A 95 9.40 19.71 -19.41
N ALA A 96 8.53 20.47 -20.06
CA ALA A 96 7.09 20.34 -19.89
C ALA A 96 6.48 19.56 -21.07
N ILE A 97 5.69 18.54 -20.79
CA ILE A 97 5.07 17.65 -21.78
C ILE A 97 3.55 17.79 -21.71
N LEU A 98 2.94 18.19 -22.84
CA LEU A 98 1.50 18.15 -23.04
C LEU A 98 1.18 17.16 -24.16
N LYS A 99 0.19 16.31 -23.94
CA LYS A 99 -0.15 15.25 -24.90
C LYS A 99 -1.64 14.93 -24.92
N LYS A 100 -2.10 14.47 -26.07
CA LYS A 100 -3.44 13.91 -26.26
C LYS A 100 -3.38 12.75 -27.24
N TYR A 101 -3.91 11.59 -26.86
CA TYR A 101 -3.88 10.34 -27.64
C TYR A 101 -2.45 9.92 -28.06
N VAL A 102 -1.49 10.14 -27.17
CA VAL A 102 -0.09 9.72 -27.31
C VAL A 102 0.32 9.00 -26.02
N ASP A 103 0.76 7.76 -26.15
CA ASP A 103 1.14 6.93 -25.02
C ASP A 103 2.61 7.13 -24.64
N SER A 104 2.84 7.43 -23.35
CA SER A 104 4.17 7.43 -22.70
C SER A 104 5.33 7.96 -23.56
N PRO A 105 5.25 9.19 -24.14
CA PRO A 105 6.32 9.74 -24.98
C PRO A 105 7.59 10.02 -24.17
N GLU A 106 7.51 10.21 -22.85
CA GLU A 106 8.62 10.42 -21.92
C GLU A 106 9.66 9.29 -21.98
N LYS A 107 9.26 8.06 -22.31
CA LYS A 107 10.17 6.91 -22.42
C LYS A 107 11.26 7.09 -23.48
N TYR A 108 10.97 7.85 -24.55
CA TYR A 108 11.92 8.13 -25.63
C TYR A 108 12.97 9.18 -25.23
N PHE A 109 12.69 9.93 -24.16
CA PHE A 109 13.57 10.98 -23.65
C PHE A 109 14.28 10.58 -22.36
N SER A 110 14.20 9.32 -21.92
CA SER A 110 14.74 8.84 -20.64
C SER A 110 16.23 9.11 -20.41
N SER A 111 17.02 9.32 -21.47
CA SER A 111 18.45 9.70 -21.35
C SER A 111 18.67 11.21 -21.24
N PHE A 112 17.64 12.02 -21.34
CA PHE A 112 17.68 13.49 -21.30
C PHE A 112 16.99 14.05 -20.06
N ILE A 113 16.06 13.31 -19.47
CA ILE A 113 15.17 13.79 -18.40
C ILE A 113 15.20 12.86 -17.18
N ASP A 114 14.98 13.46 -16.02
CA ASP A 114 14.66 12.77 -14.76
C ASP A 114 13.30 13.23 -14.25
N GLU A 115 12.64 12.42 -13.43
CA GLU A 115 11.42 12.83 -12.73
C GLU A 115 11.76 13.92 -11.71
N PHE A 116 10.91 14.93 -11.60
CA PHE A 116 11.01 15.91 -10.52
C PHE A 116 10.86 15.22 -9.16
N ASP A 117 11.57 15.74 -8.18
CA ASP A 117 11.43 15.28 -6.81
C ASP A 117 9.98 15.45 -6.35
N TYR A 118 9.40 14.37 -5.89
CA TYR A 118 8.04 14.34 -5.35
C TYR A 118 7.82 15.39 -4.25
N GLN A 119 8.81 15.68 -3.41
CA GLN A 119 8.72 16.69 -2.35
C GLN A 119 8.42 18.08 -2.91
N LYS A 120 8.99 18.43 -4.05
CA LYS A 120 8.75 19.73 -4.68
C LYS A 120 7.27 19.95 -5.02
N PHE A 121 6.57 18.88 -5.44
CA PHE A 121 5.12 18.96 -5.67
C PHE A 121 4.33 19.05 -4.37
N CYS A 122 4.77 18.42 -3.29
CA CYS A 122 4.14 18.56 -1.99
C CYS A 122 4.35 19.96 -1.37
N HIS A 123 5.39 20.65 -1.79
CA HIS A 123 5.67 22.03 -1.34
C HIS A 123 5.03 23.08 -2.25
N PHE A 124 4.47 22.70 -3.37
CA PHE A 124 3.87 23.63 -4.33
C PHE A 124 2.85 24.56 -3.65
N HIS A 125 3.09 25.86 -3.72
CA HIS A 125 2.33 26.91 -3.03
C HIS A 125 2.20 26.72 -1.50
N GLY A 126 3.09 25.97 -0.86
CA GLY A 126 2.98 25.68 0.58
C GLY A 126 3.04 26.94 1.47
N ASP A 127 3.74 27.97 1.04
CA ASP A 127 3.85 29.28 1.69
C ASP A 127 2.60 30.16 1.52
N LYS A 128 1.73 29.86 0.54
CA LYS A 128 0.50 30.62 0.26
C LYS A 128 -0.72 30.06 1.00
N SER A 129 -0.54 29.21 2.01
CA SER A 129 -1.59 28.61 2.82
C SER A 129 -2.75 28.03 1.98
N PRO A 130 -2.50 27.07 1.10
CA PRO A 130 -3.51 26.54 0.21
C PRO A 130 -4.64 25.83 0.96
N GLU A 131 -5.86 25.93 0.45
CA GLU A 131 -7.01 25.16 0.91
C GLU A 131 -7.09 23.84 0.15
N TYR A 132 -6.97 22.69 0.85
CA TYR A 132 -7.08 21.38 0.22
C TYR A 132 -8.54 20.94 0.16
N GLU A 133 -9.07 20.77 -1.04
CA GLU A 133 -10.45 20.35 -1.29
C GLU A 133 -10.58 18.83 -1.41
N ARG A 134 -9.55 18.17 -1.93
CA ARG A 134 -9.53 16.73 -2.12
C ARG A 134 -8.11 16.19 -1.96
N VAL A 135 -7.99 15.06 -1.30
CA VAL A 135 -6.76 14.28 -1.25
C VAL A 135 -7.07 12.81 -1.48
N THR A 136 -6.37 12.20 -2.44
CA THR A 136 -6.34 10.75 -2.63
C THR A 136 -5.02 10.25 -2.08
N MET A 137 -5.06 9.25 -1.20
CA MET A 137 -3.90 8.73 -0.53
C MET A 137 -3.80 7.21 -0.71
N LYS A 138 -2.58 6.71 -0.75
CA LYS A 138 -2.25 5.29 -0.71
C LYS A 138 -1.81 4.90 0.69
N ASN A 139 -2.34 3.81 1.21
CA ASN A 139 -1.95 3.28 2.51
C ASN A 139 -0.75 2.35 2.34
N MET A 140 0.25 2.48 3.21
CA MET A 140 1.38 1.56 3.29
C MET A 140 0.93 0.30 4.02
N SER A 141 0.48 -0.72 3.29
CA SER A 141 0.01 -1.98 3.86
C SER A 141 0.87 -3.16 3.42
N ILE A 142 0.96 -4.17 4.28
CA ILE A 142 1.59 -5.46 3.99
C ILE A 142 0.63 -6.46 3.32
N SER A 143 -0.65 -6.15 3.28
CA SER A 143 -1.69 -7.07 2.78
C SER A 143 -2.50 -6.42 1.67
N ASN A 144 -2.84 -7.19 0.65
CA ASN A 144 -3.78 -6.79 -0.39
C ASN A 144 -5.25 -6.87 0.04
N ALA A 145 -5.54 -7.52 1.17
CA ALA A 145 -6.89 -7.67 1.71
C ALA A 145 -7.40 -6.42 2.45
N VAL A 146 -6.55 -5.40 2.67
CA VAL A 146 -6.92 -4.15 3.33
C VAL A 146 -7.14 -3.02 2.33
N ILE A 147 -7.75 -1.92 2.79
CA ILE A 147 -7.94 -0.74 1.96
C ILE A 147 -6.59 -0.17 1.54
N ARG A 148 -6.32 -0.14 0.23
CA ARG A 148 -5.04 0.31 -0.35
C ARG A 148 -5.04 1.78 -0.73
N SER A 149 -6.20 2.35 -0.97
CA SER A 149 -6.36 3.74 -1.36
C SER A 149 -7.69 4.27 -0.84
N ARG A 150 -7.70 5.52 -0.43
CA ARG A 150 -8.90 6.26 -0.04
C ARG A 150 -8.82 7.69 -0.53
N SER A 151 -9.98 8.30 -0.73
CA SER A 151 -10.09 9.70 -1.12
C SER A 151 -10.97 10.43 -0.12
N LEU A 152 -10.49 11.59 0.32
CA LEU A 152 -11.25 12.53 1.15
C LEU A 152 -11.56 13.75 0.32
N GLU A 153 -12.78 14.28 0.44
CA GLU A 153 -13.22 15.48 -0.27
C GLU A 153 -14.13 16.30 0.65
N ALA A 154 -13.84 17.59 0.76
CA ALA A 154 -14.63 18.57 1.50
C ALA A 154 -14.41 19.95 0.90
N LYS A 155 -15.20 20.97 1.32
CA LYS A 155 -14.95 22.36 0.94
C LYS A 155 -13.53 22.80 1.34
N SER A 156 -13.07 22.41 2.52
CA SER A 156 -11.68 22.50 2.96
C SER A 156 -11.38 21.31 3.87
N LEU A 157 -10.29 20.61 3.62
CA LEU A 157 -9.78 19.50 4.46
C LEU A 157 -8.83 20.00 5.54
N ASN A 158 -8.43 21.28 5.49
CA ASN A 158 -7.52 21.88 6.46
C ASN A 158 -8.15 21.83 7.87
N GLY A 159 -7.41 21.29 8.84
CA GLY A 159 -7.91 21.12 10.21
C GLY A 159 -8.90 19.97 10.44
N ILE A 160 -9.38 19.27 9.38
CA ILE A 160 -10.29 18.11 9.49
C ILE A 160 -9.50 16.79 9.58
N VAL A 161 -8.38 16.71 8.88
CA VAL A 161 -7.55 15.51 8.83
C VAL A 161 -6.44 15.61 9.87
N SER A 162 -6.45 14.70 10.85
CA SER A 162 -5.40 14.67 11.88
C SER A 162 -4.23 13.79 11.47
N SER A 163 -3.02 14.06 11.99
CA SER A 163 -1.82 13.26 11.78
C SER A 163 -2.02 11.80 12.22
N ASN A 164 -2.80 11.56 13.29
CA ASN A 164 -3.11 10.20 13.76
C ASN A 164 -3.95 9.38 12.78
N SER A 165 -4.77 10.02 11.94
CA SER A 165 -5.61 9.34 10.96
C SER A 165 -4.93 9.18 9.60
N SER A 166 -3.86 9.90 9.36
CA SER A 166 -3.14 9.97 8.09
C SER A 166 -1.72 9.42 8.15
N SER A 167 -1.23 9.04 9.35
CA SER A 167 0.02 8.30 9.49
C SER A 167 0.00 7.06 8.59
N ARG A 168 1.13 6.73 7.96
CA ARG A 168 1.28 5.65 6.98
C ARG A 168 0.44 5.81 5.70
N SER A 169 -0.06 7.00 5.44
CA SER A 169 -0.73 7.34 4.19
C SER A 169 0.14 8.28 3.35
N ILE A 170 0.19 8.02 2.06
CA ILE A 170 0.99 8.77 1.09
C ILE A 170 0.04 9.50 0.17
N PRO A 171 0.05 10.83 0.11
CA PRO A 171 -0.76 11.58 -0.84
C PRO A 171 -0.35 11.22 -2.27
N SER A 172 -1.26 10.72 -3.08
CA SER A 172 -0.99 10.35 -4.48
C SER A 172 -1.53 11.37 -5.48
N ASN A 173 -2.62 12.04 -5.11
CA ASN A 173 -3.23 13.12 -5.87
C ASN A 173 -3.95 14.04 -4.91
N PHE A 174 -3.84 15.35 -5.11
CA PHE A 174 -4.59 16.32 -4.32
C PHE A 174 -5.05 17.50 -5.18
N ARG A 175 -6.24 18.02 -4.84
CA ARG A 175 -6.79 19.26 -5.37
C ARG A 175 -6.73 20.31 -4.29
N MET A 176 -6.14 21.45 -4.63
CA MET A 176 -6.01 22.58 -3.74
C MET A 176 -6.41 23.88 -4.42
N LYS A 177 -6.83 24.83 -3.61
CA LYS A 177 -7.20 26.17 -4.01
C LYS A 177 -6.23 27.18 -3.42
N VAL A 178 -5.76 28.10 -4.24
CA VAL A 178 -4.88 29.21 -3.86
C VAL A 178 -5.53 30.48 -4.36
N GLY A 179 -6.13 31.27 -3.47
CA GLY A 179 -6.95 32.40 -3.87
C GLY A 179 -8.16 31.97 -4.73
N ALA A 180 -8.20 32.43 -5.97
CA ALA A 180 -9.25 32.05 -6.94
C ALA A 180 -8.89 30.80 -7.77
N ASP A 181 -7.62 30.41 -7.80
CA ASP A 181 -7.09 29.36 -8.68
C ASP A 181 -7.22 27.99 -8.06
N SER A 182 -7.63 27.00 -8.85
CA SER A 182 -7.76 25.60 -8.42
C SER A 182 -6.80 24.71 -9.20
N TYR A 183 -5.91 24.06 -8.46
CA TYR A 183 -4.88 23.17 -8.99
C TYR A 183 -5.16 21.72 -8.59
N THR A 184 -4.85 20.79 -9.51
CA THR A 184 -4.79 19.37 -9.19
C THR A 184 -3.37 18.90 -9.46
N LEU A 185 -2.74 18.31 -8.42
CA LEU A 185 -1.39 17.80 -8.48
C LEU A 185 -1.39 16.28 -8.36
N THR A 186 -0.55 15.64 -9.18
CA THR A 186 -0.27 14.21 -9.10
C THR A 186 1.25 14.03 -8.99
N PRO A 187 1.80 14.08 -7.76
CA PRO A 187 3.25 14.08 -7.57
C PRO A 187 3.94 12.86 -8.17
N SER A 188 3.33 11.67 -8.12
CA SER A 188 3.90 10.43 -8.65
C SER A 188 4.12 10.42 -10.18
N THR A 189 3.52 11.34 -10.90
CA THR A 189 3.69 11.52 -12.34
C THR A 189 4.13 12.93 -12.70
N SER A 190 4.57 13.70 -11.71
CA SER A 190 5.01 15.10 -11.88
C SER A 190 4.02 15.96 -12.67
N ARG A 191 2.71 15.75 -12.45
CA ARG A 191 1.64 16.41 -13.21
C ARG A 191 0.99 17.53 -12.42
N VAL A 192 0.81 18.68 -13.08
CA VAL A 192 0.02 19.81 -12.58
C VAL A 192 -1.08 20.13 -13.58
N SER A 193 -2.29 20.27 -13.10
CA SER A 193 -3.44 20.74 -13.89
C SER A 193 -4.06 21.94 -13.20
N HIS A 194 -4.36 22.98 -13.97
CA HIS A 194 -5.13 24.14 -13.52
C HIS A 194 -6.53 24.05 -14.11
N ARG A 195 -7.53 24.22 -13.26
CA ARG A 195 -8.94 24.15 -13.67
C ARG A 195 -9.40 25.52 -14.19
N ASP A 196 -9.12 25.77 -15.44
CA ASP A 196 -9.47 26.99 -16.14
C ASP A 196 -9.96 26.70 -17.57
N LYS A 197 -10.34 27.75 -18.30
CA LYS A 197 -10.61 27.67 -19.74
C LYS A 197 -9.32 27.29 -20.47
N LYS A 198 -9.48 26.82 -21.69
CA LYS A 198 -8.33 26.59 -22.56
C LYS A 198 -7.61 27.90 -22.82
N SER A 199 -6.29 27.90 -22.80
CA SER A 199 -5.43 29.06 -23.00
C SER A 199 -4.86 29.08 -24.42
N ALA A 200 -4.63 30.28 -24.93
CA ALA A 200 -3.82 30.49 -26.11
C ALA A 200 -2.37 30.04 -25.88
N PHE A 201 -1.60 29.86 -26.92
CA PHE A 201 -0.25 29.29 -26.85
C PHE A 201 0.69 30.14 -25.97
N ASP A 202 0.69 31.47 -26.11
CA ASP A 202 1.49 32.37 -25.29
C ASP A 202 1.16 32.26 -23.79
N GLU A 203 -0.12 32.34 -23.46
CA GLU A 203 -0.60 32.21 -22.08
C GLU A 203 -0.25 30.84 -21.49
N LEU A 204 -0.26 29.79 -22.32
CA LEU A 204 0.12 28.46 -21.88
C LEU A 204 1.61 28.39 -21.53
N ILE A 205 2.48 28.96 -22.37
CA ILE A 205 3.93 28.99 -22.12
C ILE A 205 4.24 29.78 -20.86
N ASP A 206 3.65 30.97 -20.71
CA ASP A 206 3.86 31.80 -19.55
C ASP A 206 3.43 31.09 -18.25
N TRP A 207 2.28 30.41 -18.29
CA TRP A 207 1.80 29.58 -17.18
C TRP A 207 2.75 28.40 -16.91
N VAL A 208 3.29 27.73 -17.94
CA VAL A 208 4.25 26.62 -17.76
C VAL A 208 5.51 27.11 -17.05
N ILE A 209 6.02 28.28 -17.40
CA ILE A 209 7.19 28.89 -16.77
C ILE A 209 6.89 29.27 -15.32
N GLU A 210 5.73 29.86 -15.07
CA GLU A 210 5.27 30.20 -13.72
C GLU A 210 5.23 28.94 -12.82
N ILE A 211 4.56 27.88 -13.28
CA ILE A 211 4.44 26.62 -12.52
C ILE A 211 5.82 25.98 -12.28
N LYS A 212 6.70 25.95 -13.30
CA LYS A 212 8.07 25.47 -13.17
C LYS A 212 8.82 26.22 -12.06
N ASN A 213 8.73 27.54 -12.06
CA ASN A 213 9.38 28.37 -11.06
C ASN A 213 8.81 28.13 -9.67
N GLU A 214 7.49 28.03 -9.53
CA GLU A 214 6.83 27.74 -8.26
C GLU A 214 7.27 26.39 -7.69
N ILE A 215 7.33 25.32 -8.51
CA ILE A 215 7.80 24.00 -8.09
C ILE A 215 9.24 24.06 -7.57
N LYS A 216 10.10 24.92 -8.16
CA LYS A 216 11.52 25.00 -7.80
C LYS A 216 11.82 25.84 -6.58
N VAL A 217 11.06 26.91 -6.37
CA VAL A 217 11.36 27.93 -5.34
C VAL A 217 10.76 27.57 -3.99
N THR A 218 9.59 26.91 -3.97
CA THR A 218 8.90 26.64 -2.71
C THR A 218 9.64 25.60 -1.85
N THR A 219 10.06 25.99 -0.66
CA THR A 219 10.80 25.15 0.29
C THR A 219 9.95 24.66 1.46
N ASN A 220 8.82 25.30 1.73
CA ASN A 220 7.99 25.01 2.89
C ASN A 220 6.84 24.06 2.53
N GLN A 221 6.80 22.93 3.21
CA GLN A 221 5.65 22.02 3.14
C GLN A 221 4.44 22.67 3.82
N SER A 222 3.26 22.54 3.23
CA SER A 222 2.02 22.99 3.87
C SER A 222 1.76 22.19 5.15
N GLU A 223 1.19 22.85 6.16
CA GLU A 223 0.79 22.22 7.42
C GLU A 223 -0.13 21.01 7.20
N PHE A 224 -1.05 21.11 6.25
CA PHE A 224 -1.95 20.01 5.90
C PHE A 224 -1.19 18.76 5.40
N LEU A 225 -0.26 18.92 4.47
CA LEU A 225 0.50 17.78 3.92
C LEU A 225 1.51 17.21 4.92
N SER A 226 1.92 17.98 5.93
CA SER A 226 2.78 17.48 7.00
C SER A 226 2.13 16.38 7.84
N ASN A 227 0.79 16.25 7.81
CA ASN A 227 0.08 15.16 8.48
C ASN A 227 0.29 13.78 7.85
N PHE A 228 0.84 13.71 6.63
CA PHE A 228 1.07 12.49 5.88
C PHE A 228 2.52 12.09 5.89
N ALA A 229 2.80 10.84 5.48
CA ALA A 229 4.17 10.42 5.24
C ALA A 229 4.78 11.25 4.11
N SER A 230 5.98 11.76 4.35
CA SER A 230 6.72 12.61 3.41
C SER A 230 7.70 11.77 2.60
N PRO A 231 7.81 11.98 1.28
CA PRO A 231 8.82 11.31 0.50
C PRO A 231 10.22 11.77 0.89
N ILE A 232 11.19 10.85 0.76
CA ILE A 232 12.60 11.11 1.01
C ILE A 232 13.44 10.28 0.04
N CYS A 233 14.62 10.78 -0.36
CA CYS A 233 15.51 10.01 -1.22
C CYS A 233 16.12 8.82 -0.48
N LEU A 234 16.20 7.66 -1.14
CA LEU A 234 16.86 6.48 -0.56
C LEU A 234 18.32 6.77 -0.21
N LYS A 235 19.02 7.54 -1.07
CA LYS A 235 20.40 7.95 -0.83
C LYS A 235 20.57 8.70 0.49
N ASP A 236 19.61 9.54 0.87
CA ASP A 236 19.67 10.32 2.10
C ASP A 236 19.47 9.42 3.32
N ILE A 237 18.52 8.48 3.27
CA ILE A 237 18.31 7.49 4.34
C ILE A 237 19.58 6.68 4.58
N ILE A 238 20.21 6.19 3.52
CA ILE A 238 21.48 5.44 3.61
C ILE A 238 22.62 6.37 4.08
N GLY A 239 22.65 7.62 3.61
CA GLY A 239 23.60 8.64 4.02
C GLY A 239 23.50 8.98 5.50
N PHE A 240 22.32 8.92 6.10
CA PHE A 240 22.10 9.05 7.56
C PHE A 240 22.55 7.80 8.34
N GLY A 241 23.05 6.77 7.68
CA GLY A 241 23.53 5.53 8.29
C GLY A 241 22.45 4.47 8.53
N HIS A 242 21.23 4.68 8.01
CA HIS A 242 20.16 3.70 8.10
C HIS A 242 20.32 2.61 7.06
N LYS A 243 19.85 1.41 7.40
CA LYS A 243 19.90 0.23 6.53
C LYS A 243 18.59 -0.53 6.51
N VAL A 244 18.33 -1.22 5.40
CA VAL A 244 17.19 -2.12 5.30
C VAL A 244 17.42 -3.33 6.21
N VAL A 245 16.43 -3.68 7.02
CA VAL A 245 16.47 -4.81 7.96
C VAL A 245 15.48 -5.93 7.60
N ALA A 246 14.44 -5.61 6.82
CA ALA A 246 13.49 -6.60 6.32
C ALA A 246 12.88 -6.17 4.98
N ILE A 247 12.51 -7.15 4.18
CA ILE A 247 11.78 -6.98 2.92
C ILE A 247 10.54 -7.87 2.95
N LEU A 248 9.42 -7.30 2.56
CA LEU A 248 8.11 -7.95 2.46
C LEU A 248 7.70 -7.95 0.99
N ILE A 249 7.75 -9.12 0.35
CA ILE A 249 7.39 -9.28 -1.06
C ILE A 249 5.90 -9.61 -1.16
N ASP A 250 5.21 -8.97 -2.09
CA ASP A 250 3.81 -9.19 -2.42
C ASP A 250 3.68 -9.82 -3.82
N LEU A 251 3.43 -11.11 -3.86
CA LEU A 251 3.22 -11.86 -5.11
C LEU A 251 1.75 -12.22 -5.35
N ASN A 252 0.80 -11.59 -4.65
CA ASN A 252 -0.62 -11.94 -4.77
C ASN A 252 -1.13 -11.79 -6.21
N GLU A 253 -0.64 -10.84 -6.98
CA GLU A 253 -1.00 -10.70 -8.40
C GLU A 253 -0.62 -11.94 -9.22
N ILE A 254 0.61 -12.44 -9.04
CA ILE A 254 1.07 -13.67 -9.72
C ILE A 254 0.33 -14.89 -9.19
N GLU A 255 0.10 -14.97 -7.87
CA GLU A 255 -0.65 -16.06 -7.26
C GLU A 255 -2.08 -16.11 -7.81
N THR A 256 -2.76 -14.96 -7.94
CA THR A 256 -4.10 -14.88 -8.53
C THR A 256 -4.08 -15.29 -10.00
N LYS A 257 -3.18 -14.74 -10.82
CA LYS A 257 -3.05 -15.11 -12.22
C LYS A 257 -2.77 -16.61 -12.41
N PHE A 258 -2.02 -17.21 -11.47
CA PHE A 258 -1.76 -18.66 -11.49
C PHE A 258 -3.03 -19.46 -11.18
N LEU A 259 -3.79 -19.08 -10.15
CA LEU A 259 -5.06 -19.72 -9.78
C LEU A 259 -6.11 -19.60 -10.90
N ASP A 260 -6.13 -18.49 -11.61
CA ASP A 260 -7.01 -18.23 -12.76
C ASP A 260 -6.53 -18.89 -14.06
N GLY A 261 -5.39 -19.62 -14.03
CA GLY A 261 -4.82 -20.29 -15.20
C GLY A 261 -4.22 -19.37 -16.27
N GLN A 262 -4.03 -18.09 -15.95
CA GLN A 262 -3.45 -17.09 -16.87
C GLN A 262 -1.93 -17.20 -16.99
N VAL A 263 -1.28 -17.74 -15.95
CA VAL A 263 0.16 -18.01 -15.94
C VAL A 263 0.46 -19.42 -15.49
N THR A 264 1.59 -19.96 -15.95
CA THR A 264 2.17 -21.22 -15.46
C THR A 264 3.48 -20.95 -14.77
N LEU A 265 3.79 -21.77 -13.75
CA LEU A 265 5.04 -21.67 -12.98
C LEU A 265 5.87 -22.93 -13.22
N SER A 266 7.16 -22.72 -13.55
CA SER A 266 8.14 -23.78 -13.74
C SER A 266 9.47 -23.41 -13.10
N LYS A 267 10.38 -24.37 -12.94
CA LYS A 267 11.76 -24.07 -12.56
C LYS A 267 12.53 -23.49 -13.75
N SER A 268 13.62 -22.80 -13.47
CA SER A 268 14.48 -22.21 -14.51
C SER A 268 15.10 -23.25 -15.45
N ASP A 269 15.18 -24.53 -15.04
CA ASP A 269 15.59 -25.66 -15.86
C ASP A 269 14.47 -26.21 -16.76
N GLY A 270 13.29 -25.64 -16.74
CA GLY A 270 12.11 -26.05 -17.50
C GLY A 270 11.27 -27.14 -16.83
N SER A 271 11.67 -27.70 -15.69
CA SER A 271 10.87 -28.70 -14.96
C SER A 271 9.64 -28.06 -14.35
N GLN A 272 8.48 -28.73 -14.46
CA GLN A 272 7.23 -28.24 -13.90
C GLN A 272 7.23 -28.37 -12.37
N LEU A 273 6.65 -27.39 -11.71
CA LEU A 273 6.41 -27.40 -10.27
C LEU A 273 5.08 -28.12 -9.98
N ASN A 274 5.08 -29.01 -8.99
CA ASN A 274 3.83 -29.58 -8.47
C ASN A 274 3.13 -28.59 -7.51
N SER A 275 1.83 -28.81 -7.25
CA SER A 275 1.02 -27.93 -6.40
C SER A 275 1.61 -27.74 -5.00
N GLY A 276 2.24 -28.76 -4.42
CA GLY A 276 2.90 -28.67 -3.11
C GLY A 276 4.15 -27.77 -3.11
N GLU A 277 4.95 -27.82 -4.17
CA GLU A 277 6.12 -26.94 -4.37
C GLU A 277 5.70 -25.50 -4.56
N ILE A 278 4.65 -25.24 -5.36
CA ILE A 278 4.09 -23.91 -5.61
C ILE A 278 3.55 -23.29 -4.31
N ASN A 279 2.75 -24.04 -3.56
CA ASN A 279 2.23 -23.59 -2.27
C ASN A 279 3.36 -23.29 -1.27
N ARG A 280 4.38 -24.14 -1.22
CA ARG A 280 5.55 -23.92 -0.36
C ARG A 280 6.31 -22.66 -0.75
N PHE A 281 6.50 -22.41 -2.05
CA PHE A 281 7.15 -21.21 -2.57
C PHE A 281 6.42 -19.94 -2.15
N PHE A 282 5.11 -19.83 -2.43
CA PHE A 282 4.32 -18.65 -2.03
C PHE A 282 4.31 -18.47 -0.51
N ASN A 283 4.10 -19.53 0.26
CA ASN A 283 4.10 -19.47 1.72
C ASN A 283 5.45 -19.06 2.32
N GLN A 284 6.55 -19.42 1.66
CA GLN A 284 7.88 -18.98 2.06
C GLN A 284 8.07 -17.48 1.87
N LEU A 285 7.58 -16.92 0.75
CA LEU A 285 7.72 -15.51 0.42
C LEU A 285 6.69 -14.60 1.11
N LYS A 286 5.60 -15.15 1.62
CA LYS A 286 4.68 -14.45 2.53
C LYS A 286 5.34 -14.09 3.88
N SER A 287 6.46 -14.71 4.22
CA SER A 287 7.24 -14.37 5.42
C SER A 287 8.26 -13.26 5.12
N PRO A 288 8.57 -12.38 6.08
CA PRO A 288 9.60 -11.36 5.90
C PRO A 288 10.96 -11.95 5.55
N ILE A 289 11.62 -11.40 4.56
CA ILE A 289 13.02 -11.67 4.26
C ILE A 289 13.84 -10.74 5.16
N LEU A 290 14.50 -11.28 6.17
CA LEU A 290 15.39 -10.53 7.03
C LEU A 290 16.70 -10.22 6.31
N VAL A 291 17.17 -8.99 6.45
CA VAL A 291 18.42 -8.51 5.86
C VAL A 291 19.43 -8.26 6.98
N ASP A 292 20.52 -9.01 6.97
CA ASP A 292 21.61 -8.91 7.96
C ASP A 292 22.94 -8.77 7.19
N GLY A 293 23.32 -7.52 6.94
CA GLY A 293 24.42 -7.21 6.01
C GLY A 293 24.10 -7.74 4.60
N ASP A 294 24.98 -8.62 4.10
CA ASP A 294 24.80 -9.27 2.78
C ASP A 294 24.00 -10.59 2.86
N ILE A 295 23.52 -10.97 4.04
CA ILE A 295 22.82 -12.24 4.25
C ILE A 295 21.32 -11.99 4.27
N LEU A 296 20.60 -12.70 3.42
CA LEU A 296 19.14 -12.76 3.43
C LEU A 296 18.69 -14.01 4.20
N LYS A 297 17.73 -13.88 5.09
CA LYS A 297 17.20 -14.98 5.91
C LYS A 297 15.67 -15.04 5.82
N VAL A 298 15.11 -16.23 5.60
CA VAL A 298 13.67 -16.49 5.68
C VAL A 298 13.43 -17.56 6.73
N LYS A 299 12.60 -17.28 7.72
CA LYS A 299 12.32 -18.22 8.83
C LYS A 299 13.59 -18.79 9.48
N GLY A 300 14.66 -17.98 9.55
CA GLY A 300 15.94 -18.37 10.13
C GLY A 300 16.88 -19.11 9.19
N THR A 301 16.44 -19.49 8.00
CA THR A 301 17.28 -20.13 6.98
C THR A 301 17.96 -19.08 6.12
N ALA A 302 19.29 -19.15 5.99
CA ALA A 302 20.03 -18.26 5.10
C ALA A 302 19.70 -18.57 3.64
N LEU A 303 19.51 -17.51 2.85
CA LEU A 303 19.30 -17.58 1.41
C LEU A 303 20.50 -16.93 0.72
N SER A 304 20.95 -17.53 -0.39
CA SER A 304 21.94 -16.86 -1.23
C SER A 304 21.31 -15.67 -1.94
N GLY A 305 21.89 -14.50 -1.77
CA GLY A 305 21.37 -13.28 -2.39
C GLY A 305 21.83 -12.03 -1.69
N LYS A 306 21.54 -10.89 -2.30
CA LYS A 306 21.88 -9.57 -1.75
C LYS A 306 20.86 -8.51 -2.12
N VAL A 307 20.81 -7.48 -1.27
CA VAL A 307 20.12 -6.22 -1.54
C VAL A 307 21.13 -5.20 -2.06
N SER A 308 20.79 -4.51 -3.13
CA SER A 308 21.61 -3.44 -3.70
C SER A 308 20.79 -2.16 -3.77
N TYR A 309 21.46 -1.04 -3.57
CA TYR A 309 20.84 0.29 -3.54
C TYR A 309 21.34 1.11 -4.72
N SER A 310 20.44 1.82 -5.37
CA SER A 310 20.74 2.90 -6.31
C SER A 310 20.27 4.24 -5.72
N LYS A 311 20.29 5.33 -6.49
CA LYS A 311 19.85 6.65 -6.00
C LYS A 311 18.47 6.59 -5.31
N ASN A 312 17.49 5.91 -5.93
CA ASN A 312 16.12 5.87 -5.44
C ASN A 312 15.51 4.46 -5.37
N LEU A 313 16.21 3.42 -5.83
CA LEU A 313 15.64 2.09 -5.97
C LEU A 313 16.40 1.03 -5.18
N ILE A 314 15.64 0.10 -4.62
CA ILE A 314 16.15 -1.12 -4.01
C ILE A 314 16.04 -2.25 -5.04
N THR A 315 17.09 -3.05 -5.16
CA THR A 315 17.14 -4.23 -6.02
C THR A 315 17.47 -5.46 -5.18
N ILE A 316 16.72 -6.53 -5.37
CA ILE A 316 16.88 -7.79 -4.66
C ILE A 316 17.40 -8.83 -5.65
N ARG A 317 18.54 -9.45 -5.35
CA ARG A 317 19.03 -10.63 -6.06
C ARG A 317 18.94 -11.82 -5.12
N ASN A 318 18.22 -12.84 -5.54
CA ASN A 318 18.02 -14.04 -4.73
C ASN A 318 17.77 -15.24 -5.63
N GLN A 319 18.53 -16.29 -5.42
CA GLN A 319 18.47 -17.50 -6.25
C GLN A 319 17.08 -18.16 -6.23
N VAL A 320 16.37 -18.13 -5.10
CA VAL A 320 15.03 -18.71 -5.00
C VAL A 320 14.05 -17.98 -5.94
N LEU A 321 14.14 -16.63 -6.02
CA LEU A 321 13.33 -15.82 -6.92
C LEU A 321 13.72 -16.01 -8.38
N ASP A 322 15.01 -16.19 -8.65
CA ASP A 322 15.53 -16.33 -10.02
C ASP A 322 15.33 -17.75 -10.58
N ASN A 323 15.11 -18.74 -9.71
CA ASN A 323 14.86 -20.14 -10.11
C ASN A 323 13.41 -20.43 -10.51
N ILE A 324 12.49 -19.50 -10.32
CA ILE A 324 11.09 -19.67 -10.71
C ILE A 324 10.79 -18.83 -11.95
N LEU A 325 10.33 -19.50 -13.00
CA LEU A 325 9.91 -18.93 -14.27
C LEU A 325 8.39 -18.80 -14.31
N VAL A 326 7.91 -17.62 -14.68
CA VAL A 326 6.50 -17.33 -14.96
C VAL A 326 6.32 -17.28 -16.46
N THR A 327 5.39 -18.03 -17.00
CA THR A 327 5.04 -18.00 -18.42
C THR A 327 3.61 -17.50 -18.57
N GLU A 328 3.43 -16.37 -19.25
CA GLU A 328 2.12 -15.76 -19.53
C GLU A 328 1.61 -16.22 -20.90
N ASN A 329 0.39 -16.75 -20.94
CA ASN A 329 -0.29 -17.17 -22.18
C ASN A 329 0.57 -18.04 -23.12
N GLY A 330 1.54 -18.77 -22.59
CA GLY A 330 2.42 -19.65 -23.37
C GLY A 330 3.44 -18.96 -24.28
N THR A 331 3.55 -17.62 -24.26
CA THR A 331 4.35 -16.86 -25.23
C THR A 331 5.51 -16.07 -24.65
N SER A 332 5.38 -15.55 -23.44
CA SER A 332 6.42 -14.75 -22.78
C SER A 332 6.80 -15.34 -21.43
N SER A 333 8.09 -15.47 -21.17
CA SER A 333 8.60 -16.01 -19.91
C SER A 333 9.57 -15.04 -19.24
N TYR A 334 9.45 -14.93 -17.92
CA TYR A 334 10.38 -14.15 -17.09
C TYR A 334 10.53 -14.80 -15.71
N THR A 335 11.65 -14.56 -15.02
CA THR A 335 11.83 -15.04 -13.66
C THR A 335 11.07 -14.18 -12.66
N ILE A 336 10.67 -14.77 -11.52
CA ILE A 336 10.08 -14.00 -10.41
C ILE A 336 11.05 -12.89 -9.95
N GLY A 337 12.36 -13.16 -9.91
CA GLY A 337 13.36 -12.15 -9.58
C GLY A 337 13.36 -10.95 -10.53
N LYS A 338 13.19 -11.20 -11.84
CA LYS A 338 13.04 -10.13 -12.85
C LYS A 338 11.75 -9.32 -12.62
N TYR A 339 10.64 -10.00 -12.35
CA TYR A 339 9.36 -9.35 -12.02
C TYR A 339 9.48 -8.48 -10.77
N VAL A 340 10.01 -9.04 -9.66
CA VAL A 340 10.20 -8.31 -8.40
C VAL A 340 11.08 -7.07 -8.58
N ASN A 341 12.12 -7.16 -9.41
CA ASN A 341 13.00 -6.03 -9.64
C ASN A 341 12.45 -4.99 -10.63
N LYS A 342 11.58 -5.38 -11.54
CA LYS A 342 10.92 -4.46 -12.48
C LYS A 342 9.73 -3.76 -11.85
N GLU A 343 8.80 -4.52 -11.28
CA GLU A 343 7.54 -3.98 -10.76
C GLU A 343 7.65 -3.50 -9.32
N LYS A 344 8.68 -3.95 -8.56
CA LYS A 344 8.91 -3.62 -7.15
C LYS A 344 7.68 -3.92 -6.26
N PRO A 345 7.07 -5.10 -6.36
CA PRO A 345 5.94 -5.50 -5.52
C PRO A 345 6.44 -5.87 -4.12
N PHE A 346 7.13 -4.96 -3.46
CA PHE A 346 7.64 -5.19 -2.11
C PHE A 346 7.75 -3.88 -1.33
N SER A 347 7.73 -4.04 -0.01
CA SER A 347 8.07 -3.00 0.95
C SER A 347 9.38 -3.33 1.63
N ALA A 348 10.23 -2.34 1.87
CA ALA A 348 11.40 -2.51 2.70
C ALA A 348 11.27 -1.70 3.99
N VAL A 349 11.64 -2.34 5.09
CA VAL A 349 11.66 -1.78 6.44
C VAL A 349 13.11 -1.46 6.78
N PHE A 350 13.36 -0.25 7.26
CA PHE A 350 14.68 0.20 7.71
C PHE A 350 14.90 -0.09 9.20
N ASP A 351 16.10 0.11 9.70
CA ASP A 351 16.44 0.00 11.12
C ASP A 351 15.85 1.13 11.97
N SER A 352 15.29 2.16 11.34
CA SER A 352 14.41 3.14 11.95
C SER A 352 12.98 2.96 11.44
N PRO A 353 11.96 2.88 12.31
CA PRO A 353 10.57 2.68 11.89
C PRO A 353 9.97 3.88 11.15
N ASN A 354 10.60 5.06 11.25
CA ASN A 354 10.14 6.26 10.54
C ASN A 354 10.31 6.14 9.03
N TYR A 355 11.26 5.31 8.56
CA TYR A 355 11.55 5.17 7.14
C TYR A 355 10.95 3.89 6.59
N SER A 356 10.40 3.98 5.39
CA SER A 356 9.91 2.85 4.64
C SER A 356 10.12 3.04 3.14
N TYR A 357 10.28 1.92 2.43
CA TYR A 357 10.25 1.88 0.98
C TYR A 357 8.96 1.21 0.54
N TYR A 358 8.17 1.90 -0.25
CA TYR A 358 6.90 1.40 -0.75
C TYR A 358 6.62 1.96 -2.15
N SER A 359 6.12 1.13 -3.07
CA SER A 359 5.72 1.56 -4.42
C SER A 359 6.80 2.37 -5.16
N LYS A 360 8.04 1.86 -5.16
CA LYS A 360 9.23 2.45 -5.84
C LYS A 360 9.76 3.76 -5.21
N SER A 361 9.29 4.16 -4.03
CA SER A 361 9.69 5.40 -3.38
C SER A 361 9.96 5.17 -1.89
N CYS A 362 10.83 6.00 -1.31
CA CYS A 362 11.06 6.05 0.13
C CYS A 362 10.22 7.14 0.77
N PHE A 363 9.80 6.90 2.00
CA PHE A 363 8.96 7.79 2.79
C PHE A 363 9.45 7.87 4.22
N GLU A 364 9.31 9.07 4.80
CA GLU A 364 9.50 9.33 6.22
C GLU A 364 8.15 9.61 6.87
N ASP A 365 7.79 8.84 7.90
CA ASP A 365 6.63 9.09 8.75
C ASP A 365 7.10 9.72 10.06
N LYS A 366 7.11 11.04 10.11
CA LYS A 366 7.58 11.81 11.27
C LYS A 366 6.68 11.64 12.50
N HIS A 367 5.43 11.25 12.30
CA HIS A 367 4.44 11.14 13.37
C HIS A 367 4.41 9.76 14.03
N LEU A 368 5.06 8.77 13.44
CA LEU A 368 5.01 7.39 13.92
C LEU A 368 5.49 7.26 15.38
N LEU A 369 6.55 7.95 15.74
CA LEU A 369 7.14 7.89 17.08
C LEU A 369 6.65 8.99 18.03
N ASN A 370 5.93 10.00 17.52
CA ASN A 370 5.38 11.06 18.37
C ASN A 370 4.28 10.56 19.32
N ASN A 371 3.69 9.41 19.02
CA ASN A 371 2.57 8.81 19.76
C ASN A 371 2.88 7.43 20.34
N VAL A 372 4.10 7.21 20.83
CA VAL A 372 4.52 5.94 21.44
C VAL A 372 3.54 5.44 22.50
N HIS A 373 3.06 6.32 23.38
CA HIS A 373 2.07 5.98 24.40
C HIS A 373 0.72 5.56 23.79
N SER A 374 0.31 6.17 22.69
CA SER A 374 -0.94 5.78 22.00
C SER A 374 -0.83 4.38 21.38
N ILE A 375 0.35 4.00 20.88
CA ILE A 375 0.61 2.64 20.39
C ILE A 375 0.46 1.63 21.54
N LEU A 376 0.99 1.95 22.74
CA LEU A 376 0.91 1.08 23.90
C LEU A 376 -0.50 0.91 24.46
N ASN A 377 -1.41 1.83 24.19
CA ASN A 377 -2.81 1.76 24.65
C ASN A 377 -3.62 0.62 24.02
N ILE A 378 -3.19 0.07 22.87
CA ILE A 378 -3.85 -1.12 22.30
C ILE A 378 -3.42 -2.42 22.96
N PHE A 379 -2.35 -2.39 23.80
CA PHE A 379 -1.82 -3.55 24.51
C PHE A 379 -2.47 -3.67 25.87
N ASP A 380 -3.13 -4.81 26.08
CA ASP A 380 -3.75 -5.18 27.32
C ASP A 380 -2.95 -6.31 27.98
N ASP A 381 -2.30 -5.99 29.07
CA ASP A 381 -1.47 -6.87 29.88
C ASP A 381 -2.16 -7.33 31.17
N SER A 382 -3.46 -7.09 31.29
CA SER A 382 -4.25 -7.49 32.47
C SER A 382 -4.56 -8.99 32.50
N TYR A 383 -4.39 -9.69 31.39
CA TYR A 383 -4.70 -11.11 31.26
C TYR A 383 -3.52 -12.02 31.67
N ASN A 384 -3.83 -13.10 32.36
CA ASN A 384 -2.81 -14.03 32.83
C ASN A 384 -2.60 -15.19 31.85
N PHE A 385 -1.53 -15.13 31.10
CA PHE A 385 -1.10 -16.19 30.18
C PHE A 385 -0.05 -17.14 30.77
N ASN A 386 0.17 -17.12 32.07
CA ASN A 386 1.09 -18.05 32.74
C ASN A 386 0.64 -19.50 32.55
N GLY A 387 1.60 -20.39 32.30
CA GLY A 387 1.35 -21.81 32.07
C GLY A 387 0.84 -22.17 30.68
N VAL A 388 0.67 -21.21 29.77
CA VAL A 388 0.36 -21.53 28.37
C VAL A 388 1.58 -22.18 27.72
N SER A 389 1.40 -23.40 27.22
CA SER A 389 2.44 -24.24 26.61
C SER A 389 2.15 -24.57 25.14
N SER A 390 0.93 -24.31 24.68
CA SER A 390 0.50 -24.59 23.31
C SER A 390 -0.62 -23.64 22.87
N GLU A 391 -0.92 -23.62 21.59
CA GLU A 391 -2.07 -22.88 21.05
C GLU A 391 -3.38 -23.64 21.36
N LYS A 392 -3.43 -24.91 21.01
CA LYS A 392 -4.63 -25.78 21.10
C LYS A 392 -4.37 -27.10 21.84
N GLU A 393 -3.10 -27.55 21.92
CA GLU A 393 -2.63 -28.83 22.48
C GLU A 393 -3.22 -30.06 21.74
N LYS A 394 -2.62 -30.38 20.60
CA LYS A 394 -3.02 -31.57 19.79
C LYS A 394 -2.16 -32.80 20.13
N PRO A 395 -2.69 -34.04 19.98
CA PRO A 395 -4.03 -34.40 19.54
C PRO A 395 -5.10 -34.27 20.63
N HIS A 396 -6.33 -33.94 20.24
CA HIS A 396 -7.45 -33.79 21.17
C HIS A 396 -8.07 -35.16 21.52
N ALA A 397 -8.35 -35.38 22.82
CA ALA A 397 -9.11 -36.55 23.23
C ALA A 397 -10.59 -36.39 22.85
N LYS A 398 -11.21 -37.43 22.29
CA LYS A 398 -12.60 -37.42 21.80
C LYS A 398 -13.64 -36.97 22.85
N LYS A 399 -13.37 -37.18 24.14
CA LYS A 399 -14.29 -36.83 25.26
C LYS A 399 -14.11 -35.41 25.79
N LEU A 400 -13.18 -34.59 25.24
CA LEU A 400 -12.97 -33.22 25.70
C LEU A 400 -14.22 -32.37 25.45
N THR A 401 -14.69 -31.68 26.47
CA THR A 401 -15.78 -30.70 26.44
C THR A 401 -15.29 -29.27 26.47
N ARG A 402 -14.00 -29.04 26.73
CA ARG A 402 -13.33 -27.72 26.69
C ARG A 402 -11.86 -27.92 26.31
N PHE A 403 -11.23 -26.88 25.78
CA PHE A 403 -9.81 -26.90 25.48
C PHE A 403 -8.95 -27.15 26.75
N PRO A 404 -7.76 -27.77 26.61
CA PRO A 404 -6.86 -28.03 27.75
C PRO A 404 -6.48 -26.74 28.48
N VAL A 405 -6.34 -26.82 29.81
CA VAL A 405 -6.15 -25.65 30.69
C VAL A 405 -4.89 -24.84 30.41
N ASN A 406 -3.87 -25.47 29.83
CA ASN A 406 -2.60 -24.88 29.42
C ASN A 406 -2.56 -24.46 27.95
N SER A 407 -3.67 -24.54 27.22
CA SER A 407 -3.77 -24.03 25.86
C SER A 407 -4.13 -22.53 25.86
N LEU A 408 -3.66 -21.82 24.83
CA LEU A 408 -3.99 -20.41 24.62
C LEU A 408 -5.50 -20.22 24.38
N PHE A 409 -6.13 -21.12 23.58
CA PHE A 409 -7.56 -21.11 23.32
C PHE A 409 -8.37 -21.12 24.63
N ARG A 410 -8.03 -22.02 25.55
CA ARG A 410 -8.70 -22.08 26.85
C ARG A 410 -8.53 -20.79 27.67
N LYS A 411 -7.33 -20.20 27.65
CA LYS A 411 -7.07 -18.94 28.37
C LYS A 411 -7.83 -17.77 27.78
N VAL A 412 -7.96 -17.71 26.45
CA VAL A 412 -8.76 -16.70 25.75
C VAL A 412 -10.24 -16.86 26.11
N GLU A 413 -10.78 -18.08 26.07
CA GLU A 413 -12.17 -18.35 26.45
C GLU A 413 -12.45 -17.96 27.90
N ASP A 414 -11.59 -18.40 28.85
CA ASP A 414 -11.81 -18.21 30.28
C ASP A 414 -11.60 -16.77 30.76
N GLN A 415 -10.84 -15.97 30.06
CA GLN A 415 -10.47 -14.62 30.51
C GLN A 415 -11.05 -13.52 29.63
N TYR A 416 -10.69 -13.49 28.34
CA TYR A 416 -11.14 -12.41 27.45
C TYR A 416 -12.60 -12.61 27.03
N CYS A 417 -12.97 -13.83 26.67
CA CYS A 417 -14.33 -14.12 26.20
C CYS A 417 -15.35 -14.26 27.35
N ALA A 418 -14.92 -14.58 28.55
CA ALA A 418 -15.82 -14.86 29.69
C ALA A 418 -16.90 -13.78 29.96
N PRO A 419 -16.63 -12.48 29.83
CA PRO A 419 -17.66 -11.44 29.99
C PRO A 419 -18.63 -11.34 28.82
N HIS A 420 -18.38 -11.98 27.68
CA HIS A 420 -19.25 -11.96 26.51
C HIS A 420 -20.34 -13.00 26.63
N ASN A 421 -21.56 -12.68 26.17
CA ASN A 421 -22.69 -13.60 26.30
C ASN A 421 -22.71 -14.71 25.25
N ILE A 422 -22.04 -14.53 24.10
CA ILE A 422 -21.87 -15.59 23.09
C ILE A 422 -20.41 -15.70 22.68
N ILE A 423 -19.91 -16.93 22.60
CA ILE A 423 -18.56 -17.25 22.16
C ILE A 423 -18.66 -18.30 21.05
N ILE A 424 -17.96 -18.06 19.94
CA ILE A 424 -17.89 -18.96 18.78
C ILE A 424 -16.42 -19.33 18.57
N CYS A 425 -16.12 -20.63 18.53
CA CYS A 425 -14.82 -21.14 18.08
C CYS A 425 -14.90 -21.40 16.56
N ASP A 426 -14.29 -20.51 15.78
CA ASP A 426 -14.31 -20.55 14.29
C ASP A 426 -13.01 -21.10 13.70
N ASP A 427 -12.18 -21.74 14.47
CA ASP A 427 -10.95 -22.39 14.02
C ASP A 427 -11.26 -23.54 13.03
N MET A 428 -11.06 -23.28 11.75
CA MET A 428 -11.28 -24.19 10.63
C MET A 428 -10.59 -23.70 9.35
N ASN A 429 -10.72 -24.42 8.23
CA ASN A 429 -10.05 -24.02 6.97
C ASN A 429 -10.49 -22.65 6.42
N ASP A 430 -11.78 -22.32 6.48
CA ASP A 430 -12.33 -21.00 6.14
C ASP A 430 -12.66 -20.22 7.42
N GLU A 431 -11.68 -20.02 8.27
CA GLU A 431 -11.83 -19.26 9.50
C GLU A 431 -11.89 -17.75 9.26
N TRP A 432 -12.77 -17.07 10.02
CA TRP A 432 -12.80 -15.61 10.10
C TRP A 432 -11.92 -15.08 11.22
N ALA A 433 -11.80 -15.86 12.28
CA ALA A 433 -10.92 -15.70 13.43
C ALA A 433 -10.86 -17.04 14.17
N ASP A 434 -9.92 -17.23 15.11
CA ASP A 434 -9.93 -18.42 15.98
C ASP A 434 -11.16 -18.44 16.89
N HIS A 435 -11.50 -17.27 17.44
CA HIS A 435 -12.73 -17.07 18.22
C HIS A 435 -13.45 -15.80 17.81
N ILE A 436 -14.79 -15.83 17.91
CA ILE A 436 -15.65 -14.66 17.79
C ILE A 436 -16.42 -14.53 19.10
N ALA A 437 -16.30 -13.40 19.77
CA ALA A 437 -16.99 -13.14 21.04
C ALA A 437 -17.96 -11.97 20.87
N ILE A 438 -19.23 -12.17 21.27
CA ILE A 438 -20.29 -11.18 21.14
C ILE A 438 -20.79 -10.80 22.55
N ASP A 439 -20.83 -9.53 22.82
CA ASP A 439 -21.51 -8.95 23.97
C ASP A 439 -22.67 -8.08 23.49
N SER A 440 -23.86 -8.65 23.54
CA SER A 440 -25.11 -7.96 23.21
C SER A 440 -25.88 -7.44 24.42
N ASN A 441 -25.41 -7.74 25.64
CA ASN A 441 -26.09 -7.41 26.88
C ASN A 441 -25.59 -6.11 27.52
N SER A 442 -24.41 -5.63 27.12
CA SER A 442 -23.88 -4.38 27.65
C SER A 442 -24.53 -3.15 27.01
N ASN A 443 -24.44 -2.01 27.72
CA ASN A 443 -24.96 -0.71 27.18
C ASN A 443 -24.29 -0.33 25.85
N ILE A 444 -23.06 -0.79 25.62
CA ILE A 444 -22.34 -0.64 24.38
C ILE A 444 -22.06 -2.03 23.85
N PRO A 445 -22.93 -2.59 22.99
CA PRO A 445 -22.75 -3.91 22.43
C PRO A 445 -21.44 -4.02 21.64
N SER A 446 -20.85 -5.20 21.64
CA SER A 446 -19.60 -5.40 20.92
C SER A 446 -19.48 -6.78 20.28
N ILE A 447 -18.68 -6.84 19.22
CA ILE A 447 -18.23 -8.09 18.60
C ILE A 447 -16.71 -8.05 18.43
N SER A 448 -16.04 -9.10 18.88
CA SER A 448 -14.58 -9.23 18.83
C SER A 448 -14.18 -10.45 18.00
N PHE A 449 -13.29 -10.24 17.03
CA PHE A 449 -12.67 -11.28 16.23
C PHE A 449 -11.27 -11.51 16.77
N ILE A 450 -11.02 -12.67 17.40
CA ILE A 450 -9.82 -12.96 18.15
C ILE A 450 -8.94 -13.92 17.36
N HIS A 451 -7.72 -13.50 17.06
CA HIS A 451 -6.68 -14.31 16.44
C HIS A 451 -5.62 -14.64 17.47
N SER A 452 -5.36 -15.92 17.67
CA SER A 452 -4.50 -16.45 18.72
C SER A 452 -3.22 -17.02 18.13
N LYS A 453 -2.07 -16.65 18.68
CA LYS A 453 -0.79 -17.22 18.28
C LYS A 453 0.08 -17.54 19.46
N PHE A 454 0.60 -18.76 19.51
CA PHE A 454 1.55 -19.21 20.51
C PHE A 454 2.89 -19.55 19.89
N THR A 455 3.97 -19.23 20.58
CA THR A 455 5.31 -19.68 20.27
C THR A 455 6.10 -19.91 21.56
N ASN A 456 6.83 -21.03 21.60
CA ASN A 456 7.72 -21.38 22.72
C ASN A 456 9.01 -20.54 22.73
N LYS A 457 9.30 -19.85 21.63
CA LYS A 457 10.51 -19.04 21.54
C LYS A 457 10.22 -17.68 22.18
N ASP A 458 10.92 -17.37 23.25
CA ASP A 458 11.02 -16.00 23.82
C ASP A 458 11.67 -15.02 22.82
N THR A 459 11.56 -15.32 21.55
CA THR A 459 11.98 -14.44 20.50
C THR A 459 10.82 -13.47 20.29
N TYR A 460 11.05 -12.21 20.62
CA TYR A 460 10.27 -11.07 20.11
C TYR A 460 10.29 -11.09 18.58
N GLY A 461 10.06 -12.30 18.04
CA GLY A 461 10.21 -12.60 16.64
C GLY A 461 9.07 -11.96 15.88
N ALA A 462 9.40 -10.94 15.12
CA ALA A 462 8.50 -10.35 14.13
C ALA A 462 7.82 -11.41 13.25
N SER A 463 8.38 -12.62 13.12
CA SER A 463 7.82 -13.73 12.34
C SER A 463 6.48 -14.24 12.89
N ALA A 464 6.41 -14.61 14.20
CA ALA A 464 5.16 -15.11 14.78
C ALA A 464 4.09 -14.01 14.88
N PHE A 465 4.52 -12.77 15.16
CA PHE A 465 3.62 -11.63 15.16
C PHE A 465 3.16 -11.27 13.74
N HIS A 466 4.02 -11.38 12.74
CA HIS A 466 3.65 -11.20 11.34
C HIS A 466 2.57 -12.21 10.92
N ASP A 467 2.70 -13.49 11.31
CA ASP A 467 1.72 -14.53 10.95
C ASP A 467 0.32 -14.16 11.47
N VAL A 468 0.20 -13.77 12.75
CA VAL A 468 -1.11 -13.43 13.34
C VAL A 468 -1.67 -12.11 12.80
N VAL A 469 -0.82 -11.12 12.54
CA VAL A 469 -1.26 -9.87 11.89
C VAL A 469 -1.72 -10.12 10.46
N ALA A 470 -0.98 -10.92 9.69
CA ALA A 470 -1.36 -11.24 8.32
C ALA A 470 -2.70 -12.00 8.27
N GLN A 471 -2.93 -12.95 9.19
CA GLN A 471 -4.20 -13.66 9.32
C GLN A 471 -5.35 -12.71 9.67
N ALA A 472 -5.16 -11.83 10.66
CA ALA A 472 -6.15 -10.83 11.05
C ALA A 472 -6.49 -9.87 9.90
N LEU A 473 -5.48 -9.38 9.18
CA LEU A 473 -5.68 -8.46 8.06
C LEU A 473 -6.32 -9.13 6.83
N LYS A 474 -6.01 -10.41 6.57
CA LYS A 474 -6.70 -11.20 5.53
C LYS A 474 -8.20 -11.25 5.79
N ASN A 475 -8.59 -11.38 7.05
CA ASN A 475 -9.97 -11.59 7.47
C ASN A 475 -10.69 -10.31 7.92
N ILE A 476 -10.02 -9.15 7.91
CA ILE A 476 -10.59 -7.89 8.43
C ILE A 476 -11.94 -7.52 7.83
N GLY A 477 -12.16 -7.81 6.55
CA GLY A 477 -13.43 -7.59 5.87
C GLY A 477 -14.60 -8.38 6.48
N ARG A 478 -14.33 -9.50 7.18
CA ARG A 478 -15.37 -10.32 7.85
C ARG A 478 -16.01 -9.58 9.03
N THR A 479 -15.37 -8.57 9.58
CA THR A 479 -15.96 -7.70 10.61
C THR A 479 -17.19 -6.92 10.10
N GLN A 480 -17.34 -6.82 8.78
CA GLN A 480 -18.47 -6.18 8.10
C GLN A 480 -19.40 -7.19 7.43
N ALA A 481 -19.27 -8.49 7.76
CA ALA A 481 -20.04 -9.55 7.14
C ALA A 481 -21.55 -9.37 7.41
N GLU A 482 -22.34 -9.59 6.38
CA GLU A 482 -23.79 -9.58 6.46
C GLU A 482 -24.31 -10.78 7.27
N LYS A 483 -25.46 -10.60 7.90
CA LYS A 483 -26.10 -11.62 8.74
C LYS A 483 -26.26 -12.98 8.04
N GLN A 484 -26.54 -12.98 6.73
CA GLN A 484 -26.67 -14.20 5.96
C GLN A 484 -25.38 -15.03 5.91
N LEU A 485 -24.21 -14.39 5.92
CA LEU A 485 -22.93 -15.10 5.97
C LEU A 485 -22.72 -15.79 7.33
N PHE A 486 -23.11 -15.16 8.43
CA PHE A 486 -23.12 -15.76 9.76
C PHE A 486 -24.06 -16.97 9.81
N LYS A 487 -25.26 -16.85 9.24
CA LYS A 487 -26.21 -17.96 9.16
C LYS A 487 -25.65 -19.14 8.40
N ASN A 488 -25.07 -18.90 7.24
CA ASN A 488 -24.47 -19.95 6.43
C ASN A 488 -23.34 -20.69 7.19
N LYS A 489 -22.52 -19.95 7.91
CA LYS A 489 -21.47 -20.53 8.79
C LYS A 489 -22.06 -21.32 9.94
N TYR A 490 -23.12 -20.81 10.57
CA TYR A 490 -23.80 -21.50 11.65
C TYR A 490 -24.37 -22.85 11.16
N ASP A 491 -25.15 -22.84 10.09
CA ASP A 491 -25.82 -24.02 9.56
C ASP A 491 -24.82 -25.09 9.07
N ASN A 492 -23.71 -24.67 8.48
CA ASN A 492 -22.75 -25.60 7.88
C ASN A 492 -21.68 -26.10 8.87
N GLU A 493 -21.25 -25.23 9.81
CA GLU A 493 -20.06 -25.50 10.62
C GLU A 493 -20.26 -25.30 12.12
N TRP A 494 -20.79 -24.15 12.56
CA TRP A 494 -20.80 -23.81 13.99
C TRP A 494 -21.82 -24.60 14.80
N CYS A 495 -22.85 -25.16 14.18
CA CYS A 495 -23.77 -26.09 14.82
C CYS A 495 -23.13 -27.45 15.17
N LYS A 496 -21.91 -27.72 14.70
CA LYS A 496 -21.14 -28.94 14.96
C LYS A 496 -20.17 -28.74 16.12
N ASN A 497 -19.68 -29.83 16.69
CA ASN A 497 -18.59 -29.79 17.65
C ASN A 497 -17.23 -29.52 16.96
N TYR A 498 -16.28 -29.05 17.75
CA TYR A 498 -14.92 -28.79 17.30
C TYR A 498 -14.22 -30.13 16.97
N GLU A 499 -13.77 -30.29 15.73
CA GLU A 499 -13.14 -31.51 15.23
C GLU A 499 -13.90 -32.81 15.65
N SER A 500 -13.21 -33.79 16.24
CA SER A 500 -13.80 -35.03 16.75
C SER A 500 -14.00 -35.04 18.28
N THR A 501 -14.14 -33.87 18.91
CA THR A 501 -14.32 -33.69 20.36
C THR A 501 -15.80 -33.44 20.73
N ASN A 502 -16.08 -33.29 22.02
CA ASN A 502 -17.36 -32.80 22.54
C ASN A 502 -17.32 -31.29 22.87
N ILE A 503 -16.34 -30.55 22.39
CA ILE A 503 -16.26 -29.09 22.54
C ILE A 503 -17.30 -28.47 21.60
N SER A 504 -18.30 -27.79 22.15
CA SER A 504 -19.27 -27.03 21.37
C SER A 504 -18.55 -25.82 20.74
N ARG A 505 -18.77 -25.60 19.43
CA ARG A 505 -18.25 -24.41 18.76
C ARG A 505 -18.98 -23.13 19.17
N VAL A 506 -20.23 -23.22 19.58
CA VAL A 506 -21.01 -22.08 20.05
C VAL A 506 -21.35 -22.28 21.52
N THR A 507 -21.05 -21.28 22.33
CA THR A 507 -21.40 -21.23 23.74
C THR A 507 -22.20 -19.95 23.98
N GLY A 508 -23.24 -20.03 24.81
CA GLY A 508 -24.10 -18.89 25.16
C GLY A 508 -25.30 -18.68 24.23
N ALA A 509 -25.35 -19.38 23.09
CA ALA A 509 -26.54 -19.47 22.24
C ALA A 509 -26.92 -20.93 22.04
N GLN A 510 -28.21 -21.27 22.15
CA GLN A 510 -28.69 -22.64 21.98
C GLN A 510 -29.02 -22.97 20.53
N ASN A 511 -29.37 -21.96 19.76
CA ASN A 511 -29.79 -22.07 18.37
C ASN A 511 -29.44 -20.81 17.57
N TRP A 512 -29.76 -20.82 16.28
CA TRP A 512 -29.52 -19.67 15.41
C TRP A 512 -30.26 -18.41 15.86
N GLN A 513 -31.49 -18.55 16.35
CA GLN A 513 -32.31 -17.40 16.77
C GLN A 513 -31.64 -16.59 17.88
N ASP A 514 -31.05 -17.27 18.86
CA ASP A 514 -30.30 -16.59 19.94
C ASP A 514 -29.11 -15.80 19.39
N LEU A 515 -28.35 -16.41 18.48
CA LEU A 515 -27.23 -15.77 17.82
C LEU A 515 -27.70 -14.61 16.92
N GLU A 516 -28.79 -14.80 16.19
CA GLU A 516 -29.36 -13.76 15.31
C GLU A 516 -29.79 -12.53 16.09
N VAL A 517 -30.44 -12.70 17.24
CA VAL A 517 -30.83 -11.59 18.14
C VAL A 517 -29.60 -10.82 18.61
N ALA A 518 -28.56 -11.52 19.04
CA ALA A 518 -27.33 -10.87 19.51
C ALA A 518 -26.62 -10.11 18.37
N LEU A 519 -26.56 -10.67 17.16
CA LEU A 519 -26.01 -10.00 15.99
C LEU A 519 -26.83 -8.77 15.59
N ASP A 520 -28.15 -8.86 15.68
CA ASP A 520 -29.03 -7.72 15.39
C ASP A 520 -28.81 -6.57 16.39
N VAL A 521 -28.63 -6.87 17.66
CA VAL A 521 -28.28 -5.84 18.68
C VAL A 521 -26.98 -5.14 18.31
N VAL A 522 -25.93 -5.89 17.99
CA VAL A 522 -24.62 -5.31 17.61
C VAL A 522 -24.71 -4.50 16.30
N ASN A 523 -25.41 -5.01 15.29
CA ASN A 523 -25.42 -4.37 13.96
C ASN A 523 -26.38 -3.16 13.89
N LYS A 524 -27.45 -3.13 14.69
CA LYS A 524 -28.44 -2.04 14.68
C LYS A 524 -28.08 -0.91 15.66
N ASN A 525 -27.22 -1.16 16.65
CA ASN A 525 -26.82 -0.13 17.59
C ASN A 525 -25.70 0.72 17.00
N PRO A 526 -25.91 2.05 16.81
CA PRO A 526 -24.91 2.92 16.21
C PRO A 526 -23.65 3.11 17.08
N ASN A 527 -23.72 2.79 18.38
CA ASN A 527 -22.59 2.88 19.31
C ASN A 527 -21.86 1.54 19.49
N SER A 528 -22.28 0.48 18.79
CA SER A 528 -21.63 -0.82 18.91
C SER A 528 -20.16 -0.78 18.51
N ILE A 529 -19.36 -1.59 19.18
CA ILE A 529 -17.91 -1.65 18.95
C ILE A 529 -17.56 -2.98 18.27
N LYS A 530 -16.89 -2.87 17.13
CA LYS A 530 -16.26 -4.01 16.45
C LYS A 530 -14.77 -4.01 16.76
N LYS A 531 -14.21 -5.15 17.14
CA LYS A 531 -12.79 -5.26 17.53
C LYS A 531 -12.09 -6.38 16.78
N ILE A 532 -10.82 -6.17 16.45
CA ILE A 532 -9.91 -7.27 16.11
C ILE A 532 -8.90 -7.38 17.25
N VAL A 533 -8.79 -8.58 17.80
CA VAL A 533 -7.98 -8.88 18.97
C VAL A 533 -6.90 -9.87 18.60
N LEU A 534 -5.65 -9.56 18.92
CA LEU A 534 -4.53 -10.47 18.77
C LEU A 534 -4.14 -11.01 20.14
N ALA A 535 -4.29 -12.31 20.37
CA ALA A 535 -3.83 -12.96 21.60
C ALA A 535 -2.40 -13.50 21.41
N THR A 536 -1.41 -12.77 21.95
CA THR A 536 0.01 -12.98 21.70
C THR A 536 0.83 -13.07 23.00
N PRO A 537 0.74 -14.19 23.75
CA PRO A 537 1.40 -14.35 25.04
C PRO A 537 2.94 -14.32 24.97
N PHE A 538 3.54 -14.27 23.80
CA PHE A 538 4.98 -14.12 23.62
C PHE A 538 5.44 -12.64 23.59
N LEU A 539 4.52 -11.68 23.50
CA LEU A 539 4.84 -10.25 23.60
C LEU A 539 4.76 -9.80 25.06
N SER A 540 5.65 -8.91 25.47
CA SER A 540 5.62 -8.23 26.77
C SER A 540 5.49 -6.72 26.55
N LYS A 541 4.48 -6.11 27.14
CA LYS A 541 4.23 -4.66 27.09
C LYS A 541 5.39 -3.88 27.71
N ALA A 542 5.90 -4.32 28.85
CA ALA A 542 7.02 -3.67 29.53
C ALA A 542 8.28 -3.61 28.63
N LYS A 543 8.65 -4.75 28.02
CA LYS A 543 9.82 -4.79 27.13
C LYS A 543 9.61 -3.93 25.88
N LEU A 544 8.41 -3.95 25.29
CA LEU A 544 8.06 -3.12 24.15
C LEU A 544 8.13 -1.63 24.51
N THR A 545 7.65 -1.25 25.70
CA THR A 545 7.72 0.13 26.22
C THR A 545 9.17 0.63 26.30
N VAL A 546 10.09 -0.19 26.81
CA VAL A 546 11.51 0.18 26.88
C VAL A 546 12.09 0.45 25.50
N GLU A 547 11.82 -0.42 24.53
CA GLU A 547 12.38 -0.28 23.18
C GLU A 547 11.72 0.87 22.39
N LEU A 548 10.42 1.10 22.56
CA LEU A 548 9.71 2.25 21.99
C LEU A 548 10.28 3.58 22.52
N ASN A 549 10.56 3.66 23.83
CA ASN A 549 11.16 4.85 24.42
C ASN A 549 12.58 5.11 23.90
N LYS A 550 13.38 4.06 23.69
CA LYS A 550 14.70 4.21 23.04
C LYS A 550 14.56 4.82 21.63
N LEU A 551 13.60 4.31 20.85
CA LEU A 551 13.37 4.83 19.49
C LEU A 551 12.87 6.29 19.50
N ALA A 552 11.99 6.64 20.43
CA ALA A 552 11.51 8.02 20.59
C ALA A 552 12.65 8.99 20.96
N LEU A 553 13.67 8.50 21.65
CA LEU A 553 14.89 9.25 21.99
C LEU A 553 15.96 9.20 20.87
N GLY A 554 15.67 8.65 19.71
CA GLY A 554 16.63 8.50 18.61
C GLY A 554 17.75 7.48 18.86
N GLN A 555 17.60 6.62 19.86
CA GLN A 555 18.59 5.60 20.19
C GLN A 555 18.41 4.34 19.34
N LYS A 556 19.50 3.62 19.10
CA LYS A 556 19.46 2.36 18.35
C LYS A 556 18.63 1.29 19.07
N CYS A 557 17.74 0.66 18.33
CA CYS A 557 16.90 -0.45 18.78
C CYS A 557 17.27 -1.73 18.03
N LYS A 558 16.94 -2.88 18.59
CA LYS A 558 17.18 -4.14 17.90
C LYS A 558 16.26 -4.27 16.67
N PRO A 559 16.73 -4.76 15.51
CA PRO A 559 15.97 -4.79 14.26
C PRO A 559 14.59 -5.44 14.34
N HIS A 560 14.43 -6.48 15.18
CA HIS A 560 13.15 -7.16 15.34
C HIS A 560 12.07 -6.30 16.03
N TYR A 561 12.45 -5.35 16.91
CA TYR A 561 11.49 -4.41 17.49
C TYR A 561 11.03 -3.38 16.48
N VAL A 562 11.91 -2.94 15.59
CA VAL A 562 11.54 -2.04 14.50
C VAL A 562 10.50 -2.69 13.59
N GLN A 563 10.72 -3.97 13.23
CA GLN A 563 9.75 -4.76 12.46
C GLN A 563 8.43 -4.94 13.20
N LEU A 564 8.50 -5.21 14.49
CA LEU A 564 7.32 -5.35 15.35
C LEU A 564 6.50 -4.06 15.36
N ILE A 565 7.13 -2.90 15.56
CA ILE A 565 6.47 -1.60 15.56
C ILE A 565 5.85 -1.31 14.19
N TRP A 566 6.55 -1.64 13.12
CA TRP A 566 6.03 -1.49 11.77
C TRP A 566 4.75 -2.33 11.54
N LEU A 567 4.74 -3.58 12.01
CA LEU A 567 3.57 -4.48 11.94
C LEU A 567 2.41 -3.97 12.82
N ILE A 568 2.70 -3.51 14.03
CA ILE A 568 1.70 -2.93 14.96
C ILE A 568 1.02 -1.72 14.31
N ASN A 569 1.81 -0.80 13.75
CA ASN A 569 1.24 0.38 13.09
C ASN A 569 0.43 0.02 11.85
N THR A 570 0.86 -0.98 11.08
CA THR A 570 0.07 -1.50 9.96
C THR A 570 -1.25 -2.09 10.44
N PHE A 571 -1.25 -2.85 11.52
CA PHE A 571 -2.45 -3.41 12.14
C PHE A 571 -3.41 -2.31 12.60
N ILE A 572 -2.91 -1.31 13.36
CA ILE A 572 -3.70 -0.17 13.83
C ILE A 572 -4.31 0.60 12.66
N SER A 573 -3.50 0.94 11.67
CA SER A 573 -3.94 1.70 10.48
C SER A 573 -5.04 0.96 9.73
N SER A 574 -4.86 -0.35 9.50
CA SER A 574 -5.85 -1.17 8.81
C SER A 574 -7.16 -1.28 9.60
N CYS A 575 -7.09 -1.47 10.91
CA CYS A 575 -8.29 -1.49 11.76
C CYS A 575 -9.05 -0.16 11.68
N LYS A 576 -8.35 0.98 11.75
CA LYS A 576 -8.97 2.30 11.60
C LYS A 576 -9.67 2.48 10.25
N ASP A 577 -9.06 2.00 9.17
CA ASP A 577 -9.63 2.08 7.83
C ASP A 577 -10.96 1.32 7.69
N PHE A 578 -11.15 0.24 8.47
CA PHE A 578 -12.38 -0.54 8.52
C PHE A 578 -13.36 -0.10 9.62
N GLY A 579 -13.02 0.95 10.39
CA GLY A 579 -13.84 1.41 11.51
C GLY A 579 -13.91 0.41 12.66
N VAL A 580 -12.86 -0.42 12.85
CA VAL A 580 -12.75 -1.40 13.92
C VAL A 580 -11.63 -1.02 14.89
N GLN A 581 -11.74 -1.44 16.13
CA GLN A 581 -10.71 -1.19 17.14
C GLN A 581 -9.65 -2.30 17.10
N ALA A 582 -8.38 -1.89 17.11
CA ALA A 582 -7.24 -2.77 17.29
C ALA A 582 -7.00 -3.05 18.77
N HIS A 583 -6.79 -4.31 19.15
CA HIS A 583 -6.52 -4.72 20.53
C HIS A 583 -5.52 -5.87 20.56
N ILE A 584 -4.59 -5.87 21.51
CA ILE A 584 -3.55 -6.90 21.62
C ILE A 584 -3.47 -7.38 23.08
N LEU A 585 -3.78 -8.65 23.31
CA LEU A 585 -3.58 -9.30 24.59
C LEU A 585 -2.14 -9.80 24.68
N CYS A 586 -1.42 -9.43 25.73
CA CYS A 586 0.00 -9.72 25.88
C CYS A 586 0.38 -10.00 27.33
N LYS A 587 1.65 -10.33 27.57
CA LYS A 587 2.21 -10.38 28.92
C LYS A 587 2.54 -8.96 29.42
N PRO A 588 2.57 -8.78 30.77
CA PRO A 588 3.09 -7.56 31.37
C PRO A 588 4.50 -7.16 30.94
#